data_707a7a5abcf5a12721253bd6c742f060
#
_entry.id   707a7a5abcf5a12721253bd6c742f060
#
_cell.length_a   1.000
_cell.length_b   1.000
_cell.length_c   1.000
_cell.angle_alpha   90.00
_cell.angle_beta   90.00
_cell.angle_gamma   90.00
#
_symmetry.space_group_name_H-M   'P 1'
#
loop_
_entity.id
_entity.type
_entity.pdbx_description
1 polymer ?
#
loop_
_entity_poly.entity_id
_entity_poly.type
_entity_poly.pdbx_seq_one_letter_code
_entity_poly.pdbx_strand_id
1 'polypeptide(L)'
;MDRVPDAIQAFWDTLAAVQPLPLALGIACHVVKLACTSRAWRNVLVAAYPEERVRWRSIFAAYAAGVGVNAVFPARAGDVVRLYLAHRAIPGATYTTLLASTLVLTIVDFAIALGLFAWALTQGVLPGLDVLPSLPSFDF
;
A
#
# COMPACT_ATOMS: atom_id res chain seq x y z
N MET A 1 7.27 -23.41 -30.27
CA MET A 1 6.19 -22.39 -30.03
C MET A 1 5.11 -22.89 -29.06
N ASP A 2 5.30 -24.05 -28.44
CA ASP A 2 4.26 -24.76 -27.66
C ASP A 2 4.21 -24.42 -26.15
N ARG A 3 5.12 -23.59 -25.64
CA ARG A 3 5.18 -23.22 -24.20
C ARG A 3 4.16 -22.18 -23.74
N VAL A 4 3.57 -21.42 -24.65
CA VAL A 4 2.59 -20.37 -24.32
C VAL A 4 1.24 -20.98 -23.92
N PRO A 5 0.69 -22.00 -24.64
CA PRO A 5 -0.55 -22.62 -24.23
C PRO A 5 -0.42 -23.33 -22.87
N ASP A 6 0.71 -23.98 -22.58
CA ASP A 6 0.94 -24.65 -21.30
C ASP A 6 0.98 -23.68 -20.13
N ALA A 7 1.61 -22.52 -20.32
CA ALA A 7 1.64 -21.45 -19.30
C ALA A 7 0.25 -20.86 -19.04
N ILE A 8 -0.56 -20.71 -20.08
CA ILE A 8 -1.94 -20.22 -19.96
C ILE A 8 -2.82 -21.25 -19.24
N GLN A 9 -2.68 -22.53 -19.57
CA GLN A 9 -3.41 -23.60 -18.89
C GLN A 9 -3.01 -23.70 -17.42
N ALA A 10 -1.71 -23.70 -17.12
CA ALA A 10 -1.21 -23.70 -15.74
C ALA A 10 -1.71 -22.49 -14.93
N PHE A 11 -1.83 -21.33 -15.57
CA PHE A 11 -2.43 -20.13 -14.94
C PHE A 11 -3.90 -20.34 -14.59
N TRP A 12 -4.71 -20.89 -15.52
CA TRP A 12 -6.12 -21.17 -15.27
C TRP A 12 -6.33 -22.26 -14.23
N ASP A 13 -5.51 -23.31 -14.24
CA ASP A 13 -5.55 -24.38 -13.24
C ASP A 13 -5.20 -23.86 -11.85
N THR A 14 -4.20 -22.97 -11.76
CA THR A 14 -3.84 -22.29 -10.51
C THR A 14 -4.96 -21.38 -10.01
N LEU A 15 -5.61 -20.63 -10.90
CA LEU A 15 -6.77 -19.80 -10.55
C LEU A 15 -7.98 -20.64 -10.08
N ALA A 16 -8.23 -21.77 -10.76
CA ALA A 16 -9.31 -22.69 -10.38
C ALA A 16 -9.07 -23.38 -9.03
N ALA A 17 -7.79 -23.57 -8.66
CA ALA A 17 -7.39 -24.14 -7.38
C ALA A 17 -7.47 -23.15 -6.20
N VAL A 18 -7.67 -21.84 -6.46
CA VAL A 18 -7.82 -20.84 -5.40
C VAL A 18 -9.11 -21.06 -4.63
N GLN A 19 -8.96 -21.34 -3.35
CA GLN A 19 -10.11 -21.49 -2.47
C GLN A 19 -10.87 -20.15 -2.33
N PRO A 20 -12.18 -20.12 -2.54
CA PRO A 20 -12.94 -18.87 -2.58
C PRO A 20 -13.00 -18.16 -1.21
N LEU A 21 -12.97 -18.90 -0.10
CA LEU A 21 -13.05 -18.32 1.24
C LEU A 21 -11.79 -17.52 1.63
N PRO A 22 -10.56 -18.06 1.52
CA PRO A 22 -9.35 -17.27 1.75
C PRO A 22 -9.23 -16.06 0.83
N LEU A 23 -9.63 -16.19 -0.44
CA LEU A 23 -9.64 -15.09 -1.40
C LEU A 23 -10.60 -13.97 -0.96
N ALA A 24 -11.83 -14.33 -0.60
CA ALA A 24 -12.82 -13.37 -0.13
C ALA A 24 -12.35 -12.66 1.16
N LEU A 25 -11.77 -13.39 2.11
CA LEU A 25 -11.19 -12.83 3.32
C LEU A 25 -10.03 -11.87 3.00
N GLY A 26 -9.13 -12.23 2.08
CA GLY A 26 -8.03 -11.38 1.64
C GLY A 26 -8.54 -10.07 1.02
N ILE A 27 -9.54 -10.15 0.15
CA ILE A 27 -10.18 -8.98 -0.46
C ILE A 27 -10.85 -8.11 0.63
N ALA A 28 -11.60 -8.71 1.55
CA ALA A 28 -12.25 -7.99 2.63
C ALA A 28 -11.22 -7.25 3.51
N CYS A 29 -10.15 -7.92 3.91
CA CYS A 29 -9.04 -7.31 4.67
C CYS A 29 -8.38 -6.17 3.88
N HIS A 30 -8.21 -6.32 2.57
CA HIS A 30 -7.65 -5.26 1.72
C HIS A 30 -8.58 -4.03 1.68
N VAL A 31 -9.88 -4.22 1.51
CA VAL A 31 -10.87 -3.13 1.54
C VAL A 31 -10.87 -2.42 2.90
N VAL A 32 -10.84 -3.16 3.99
CA VAL A 32 -10.74 -2.60 5.35
C VAL A 32 -9.45 -1.78 5.49
N LYS A 33 -8.30 -2.31 5.04
CA LYS A 33 -7.03 -1.58 5.02
C LYS A 33 -7.17 -0.26 4.26
N LEU A 34 -7.74 -0.26 3.04
CA LEU A 34 -7.96 0.95 2.25
C LEU A 34 -8.83 1.97 3.00
N ALA A 35 -9.91 1.50 3.64
CA ALA A 35 -10.81 2.35 4.42
C ALA A 35 -10.09 2.97 5.63
N CYS A 36 -9.32 2.19 6.39
CA CYS A 36 -8.55 2.66 7.54
C CYS A 36 -7.48 3.67 7.12
N THR A 37 -6.69 3.36 6.09
CA THR A 37 -5.62 4.26 5.63
C THR A 37 -6.17 5.57 5.06
N SER A 38 -7.26 5.51 4.29
CA SER A 38 -7.92 6.72 3.79
C SER A 38 -8.51 7.57 4.91
N ARG A 39 -8.99 6.94 5.99
CA ARG A 39 -9.48 7.62 7.17
C ARG A 39 -8.35 8.31 7.94
N ALA A 40 -7.23 7.63 8.10
CA ALA A 40 -6.03 8.21 8.71
C ALA A 40 -5.54 9.41 7.91
N TRP A 41 -5.45 9.30 6.59
CA TRP A 41 -5.07 10.42 5.73
C TRP A 41 -6.05 11.59 5.82
N ARG A 42 -7.35 11.30 5.80
CA ARG A 42 -8.36 12.35 6.03
C ARG A 42 -8.14 13.11 7.35
N ASN A 43 -7.82 12.40 8.42
CA ASN A 43 -7.60 13.04 9.73
C ASN A 43 -6.39 13.98 9.70
N VAL A 44 -5.31 13.62 9.03
CA VAL A 44 -4.15 14.49 8.78
C VAL A 44 -4.56 15.71 7.95
N LEU A 45 -5.37 15.51 6.90
CA LEU A 45 -5.85 16.61 6.06
C LEU A 45 -6.80 17.57 6.81
N VAL A 46 -7.66 17.07 7.70
CA VAL A 46 -8.51 17.91 8.56
C VAL A 46 -7.66 18.76 9.51
N ALA A 47 -6.57 18.23 10.04
CA ALA A 47 -5.65 18.98 10.87
C ALA A 47 -4.89 20.06 10.06
N ALA A 48 -4.59 19.79 8.79
CA ALA A 48 -3.91 20.75 7.91
C ALA A 48 -4.86 21.85 7.36
N TYR A 49 -6.15 21.54 7.24
CA TYR A 49 -7.18 22.43 6.69
C TYR A 49 -8.38 22.51 7.66
N PRO A 50 -8.25 23.14 8.83
CA PRO A 50 -9.29 23.15 9.86
C PRO A 50 -10.56 23.90 9.44
N GLU A 51 -10.44 24.90 8.55
CA GLU A 51 -11.55 25.69 8.03
C GLU A 51 -12.31 24.99 6.89
N GLU A 52 -11.74 23.91 6.34
CA GLU A 52 -12.28 23.25 5.15
C GLU A 52 -13.02 21.95 5.50
N ARG A 53 -14.12 21.72 4.77
CA ARG A 53 -14.91 20.51 4.96
C ARG A 53 -14.32 19.32 4.19
N VAL A 54 -13.36 18.61 4.78
CA VAL A 54 -12.76 17.41 4.21
C VAL A 54 -13.70 16.21 4.33
N ARG A 55 -14.34 15.81 3.22
CA ARG A 55 -15.28 14.68 3.17
C ARG A 55 -14.52 13.36 3.01
N TRP A 56 -14.72 12.43 3.96
CA TRP A 56 -14.05 11.11 3.90
C TRP A 56 -14.29 10.37 2.58
N ARG A 57 -15.52 10.40 2.05
CA ARG A 57 -15.86 9.70 0.80
C ARG A 57 -15.01 10.18 -0.38
N SER A 58 -14.73 11.47 -0.48
CA SER A 58 -13.87 12.03 -1.53
C SER A 58 -12.42 11.60 -1.36
N ILE A 59 -11.92 11.58 -0.12
CA ILE A 59 -10.55 11.13 0.19
C ILE A 59 -10.41 9.62 -0.04
N PHE A 60 -11.41 8.82 0.33
CA PHE A 60 -11.44 7.39 0.05
C PHE A 60 -11.41 7.11 -1.46
N ALA A 61 -12.23 7.82 -2.25
CA ALA A 61 -12.25 7.68 -3.70
C ALA A 61 -10.90 8.07 -4.32
N ALA A 62 -10.29 9.18 -3.88
CA ALA A 62 -8.96 9.59 -4.32
C ALA A 62 -7.88 8.53 -3.99
N TYR A 63 -7.95 7.96 -2.79
CA TYR A 63 -7.01 6.92 -2.35
C TYR A 63 -7.19 5.63 -3.15
N ALA A 64 -8.43 5.16 -3.31
CA ALA A 64 -8.75 3.94 -4.08
C ALA A 64 -8.36 4.08 -5.56
N ALA A 65 -8.62 5.26 -6.17
CA ALA A 65 -8.18 5.54 -7.53
C ALA A 65 -6.66 5.47 -7.67
N GLY A 66 -5.92 6.05 -6.72
CA GLY A 66 -4.46 5.98 -6.69
C GLY A 66 -3.93 4.55 -6.61
N VAL A 67 -4.52 3.73 -5.73
CA VAL A 67 -4.16 2.31 -5.60
C VAL A 67 -4.47 1.55 -6.89
N GLY A 68 -5.64 1.78 -7.50
CA GLY A 68 -6.02 1.16 -8.77
C GLY A 68 -5.06 1.51 -9.92
N VAL A 69 -4.68 2.78 -10.02
CA VAL A 69 -3.72 3.23 -11.05
C VAL A 69 -2.33 2.60 -10.80
N ASN A 70 -1.87 2.52 -9.54
CA ASN A 70 -0.60 1.87 -9.21
C ASN A 70 -0.58 0.36 -9.50
N ALA A 71 -1.73 -0.29 -9.55
CA ALA A 71 -1.83 -1.70 -9.92
C ALA A 71 -1.61 -1.94 -11.42
N VAL A 72 -1.88 -0.93 -12.26
CA VAL A 72 -1.79 -1.04 -13.73
C VAL A 72 -0.53 -0.36 -14.28
N PHE A 73 -0.19 0.81 -13.72
CA PHE A 73 0.92 1.63 -14.22
C PHE A 73 2.14 1.54 -13.29
N PRO A 74 3.34 1.28 -13.85
CA PRO A 74 4.58 1.32 -13.09
C PRO A 74 4.91 2.76 -12.62
N ALA A 75 5.96 2.90 -11.81
CA ALA A 75 6.49 4.18 -11.35
C ALA A 75 5.57 5.01 -10.43
N ARG A 76 4.60 4.36 -9.72
CA ARG A 76 3.76 5.00 -8.69
C ARG A 76 2.93 6.18 -9.23
N ALA A 77 2.51 6.10 -10.50
CA ALA A 77 1.67 7.13 -11.14
C ALA A 77 0.35 7.41 -10.37
N GLY A 78 -0.17 6.41 -9.67
CA GLY A 78 -1.37 6.54 -8.84
C GLY A 78 -1.20 7.49 -7.66
N ASP A 79 0.02 7.72 -7.16
CA ASP A 79 0.26 8.73 -6.11
C ASP A 79 -0.03 10.13 -6.63
N VAL A 80 0.31 10.41 -7.89
CA VAL A 80 -0.01 11.69 -8.56
C VAL A 80 -1.52 11.84 -8.73
N VAL A 81 -2.20 10.77 -9.18
CA VAL A 81 -3.66 10.76 -9.33
C VAL A 81 -4.35 11.01 -7.99
N ARG A 82 -3.89 10.35 -6.92
CA ARG A 82 -4.41 10.53 -5.56
C ARG A 82 -4.29 11.98 -5.10
N LEU A 83 -3.12 12.59 -5.26
CA LEU A 83 -2.86 13.98 -4.89
C LEU A 83 -3.72 14.95 -5.70
N TYR A 84 -3.83 14.73 -7.02
CA TYR A 84 -4.67 15.53 -7.90
C TYR A 84 -6.15 15.50 -7.48
N LEU A 85 -6.70 14.32 -7.22
CA LEU A 85 -8.08 14.16 -6.80
C LEU A 85 -8.35 14.77 -5.42
N ALA A 86 -7.41 14.64 -4.49
CA ALA A 86 -7.51 15.28 -3.17
C ALA A 86 -7.46 16.81 -3.29
N HIS A 87 -6.58 17.36 -4.13
CA HIS A 87 -6.52 18.79 -4.40
C HIS A 87 -7.85 19.32 -4.96
N ARG A 88 -8.49 18.57 -5.86
CA ARG A 88 -9.81 18.94 -6.40
C ARG A 88 -10.95 18.84 -5.38
N ALA A 89 -10.78 17.99 -4.37
CA ALA A 89 -11.80 17.72 -3.36
C ALA A 89 -11.78 18.69 -2.17
N ILE A 90 -10.66 19.39 -1.96
CA ILE A 90 -10.48 20.32 -0.82
C ILE A 90 -10.20 21.71 -1.39
N PRO A 91 -11.12 22.69 -1.22
CA PRO A 91 -10.88 24.06 -1.62
C PRO A 91 -9.63 24.62 -0.92
N GLY A 92 -8.82 25.41 -1.62
CA GLY A 92 -7.60 25.99 -1.05
C GLY A 92 -6.45 25.01 -0.76
N ALA A 93 -6.61 23.71 -1.05
CA ALA A 93 -5.52 22.76 -0.85
C ALA A 93 -4.34 23.08 -1.76
N THR A 94 -3.12 22.94 -1.23
CA THR A 94 -1.88 23.05 -2.01
C THR A 94 -1.23 21.69 -2.17
N TYR A 95 -0.58 21.45 -3.32
CA TYR A 95 0.14 20.20 -3.54
C TYR A 95 1.25 19.96 -2.52
N THR A 96 1.91 21.02 -2.05
CA THR A 96 2.95 20.94 -1.02
C THR A 96 2.42 20.38 0.28
N THR A 97 1.28 20.88 0.77
CA THR A 97 0.65 20.36 2.00
C THR A 97 0.12 18.94 1.82
N LEU A 98 -0.44 18.63 0.64
CA LEU A 98 -0.87 17.26 0.33
C LEU A 98 0.30 16.26 0.29
N LEU A 99 1.43 16.65 -0.30
CA LEU A 99 2.66 15.86 -0.28
C LEU A 99 3.19 15.67 1.14
N ALA A 100 3.27 16.76 1.92
CA ALA A 100 3.69 16.70 3.32
C ALA A 100 2.78 15.77 4.15
N SER A 101 1.47 15.82 3.96
CA SER A 101 0.53 14.92 4.62
C SER A 101 0.75 13.45 4.28
N THR A 102 1.17 13.16 3.05
CA THR A 102 1.52 11.81 2.61
C THR A 102 2.81 11.33 3.27
N LEU A 103 3.82 12.21 3.41
CA LEU A 103 5.06 11.89 4.12
C LEU A 103 4.82 11.55 5.59
N VAL A 104 3.92 12.29 6.26
CA VAL A 104 3.54 11.97 7.66
C VAL A 104 3.02 10.54 7.77
N LEU A 105 2.11 10.13 6.87
CA LEU A 105 1.61 8.74 6.86
C LEU A 105 2.72 7.73 6.61
N THR A 106 3.61 8.03 5.66
CA THR A 106 4.73 7.13 5.33
C THR A 106 5.67 6.95 6.52
N ILE A 107 5.95 8.01 7.28
CA ILE A 107 6.79 7.94 8.49
C ILE A 107 6.11 7.08 9.55
N VAL A 108 4.80 7.26 9.78
CA VAL A 108 4.03 6.46 10.73
C VAL A 108 4.01 4.98 10.32
N ASP A 109 3.73 4.69 9.04
CA ASP A 109 3.74 3.32 8.51
C ASP A 109 5.11 2.66 8.68
N PHE A 110 6.20 3.41 8.40
CA PHE A 110 7.56 2.92 8.58
C PHE A 110 7.88 2.64 10.05
N ALA A 111 7.50 3.53 10.97
CA ALA A 111 7.70 3.34 12.40
C ALA A 111 6.96 2.10 12.92
N ILE A 112 5.71 1.88 12.48
CA ILE A 112 4.93 0.68 12.82
C ILE A 112 5.60 -0.57 12.26
N ALA A 113 6.02 -0.53 10.98
CA ALA A 113 6.69 -1.67 10.35
C ALA A 113 8.00 -2.03 11.07
N LEU A 114 8.79 -1.04 11.46
CA LEU A 114 10.02 -1.24 12.22
C LEU A 114 9.75 -1.84 13.61
N GLY A 115 8.71 -1.34 14.30
CA GLY A 115 8.29 -1.89 15.59
C GLY A 115 7.83 -3.33 15.50
N LEU A 116 7.02 -3.67 14.49
CA LEU A 116 6.57 -5.05 14.23
C LEU A 116 7.73 -5.96 13.85
N PHE A 117 8.67 -5.47 13.06
CA PHE A 117 9.88 -6.22 12.70
C PHE A 117 10.74 -6.51 13.91
N ALA A 118 10.99 -5.50 14.76
CA ALA A 118 11.73 -5.67 16.00
C ALA A 118 11.01 -6.67 16.94
N TRP A 119 9.69 -6.59 17.05
CA TRP A 119 8.91 -7.56 17.82
C TRP A 119 9.01 -8.98 17.24
N ALA A 120 8.90 -9.15 15.91
CA ALA A 120 9.03 -10.45 15.25
C ALA A 120 10.41 -11.08 15.48
N LEU A 121 11.48 -10.27 15.54
CA LEU A 121 12.82 -10.74 15.92
C LEU A 121 12.84 -11.35 17.33
N THR A 122 12.14 -10.73 18.29
CA THR A 122 12.08 -11.26 19.67
C THR A 122 11.30 -12.56 19.77
N GLN A 123 10.39 -12.82 18.81
CA GLN A 123 9.59 -14.06 18.77
C GLN A 123 10.31 -15.23 18.06
N GLY A 124 11.50 -15.00 17.49
CA GLY A 124 12.22 -16.03 16.73
C GLY A 124 11.49 -16.50 15.45
N VAL A 125 10.54 -15.70 14.94
CA VAL A 125 9.74 -16.03 13.76
C VAL A 125 10.55 -15.92 12.46
N LEU A 126 11.64 -15.15 12.49
CA LEU A 126 12.51 -15.04 11.34
C LEU A 126 13.41 -16.28 11.24
N PRO A 127 13.55 -16.88 10.06
CA PRO A 127 14.57 -17.91 9.83
C PRO A 127 15.92 -17.34 10.26
N GLY A 128 16.68 -18.14 11.03
CA GLY A 128 17.99 -17.70 11.53
C GLY A 128 18.87 -17.15 10.40
N LEU A 129 19.78 -16.31 10.76
CA LEU A 129 20.75 -15.69 9.82
C LEU A 129 21.59 -16.71 9.05
N ASP A 130 21.48 -18.00 9.41
CA ASP A 130 22.09 -19.16 8.74
C ASP A 130 21.61 -19.34 7.27
N VAL A 131 20.52 -18.67 6.86
CA VAL A 131 20.03 -18.66 5.48
C VAL A 131 20.75 -17.61 4.62
N LEU A 132 21.50 -16.69 5.24
CA LEU A 132 22.34 -15.77 4.47
C LEU A 132 23.50 -16.57 3.85
N PRO A 133 23.64 -16.56 2.50
CA PRO A 133 24.82 -17.17 1.89
C PRO A 133 26.05 -16.51 2.51
N SER A 134 27.00 -17.34 2.99
CA SER A 134 28.26 -16.87 3.55
C SER A 134 28.86 -15.87 2.57
N LEU A 135 28.94 -14.61 2.99
CA LEU A 135 29.61 -13.59 2.19
C LEU A 135 31.04 -14.07 1.94
N PRO A 136 31.54 -14.02 0.69
CA PRO A 136 32.93 -14.39 0.43
C PRO A 136 33.83 -13.51 1.31
N SER A 137 34.66 -14.14 2.13
CA SER A 137 35.69 -13.45 2.90
C SER A 137 36.63 -12.77 1.90
N PHE A 138 36.60 -11.44 1.89
CA PHE A 138 37.63 -10.70 1.18
C PHE A 138 38.87 -10.72 2.05
N ASP A 139 39.76 -11.68 1.77
CA ASP A 139 41.14 -11.63 2.27
C ASP A 139 41.88 -10.50 1.53
N PHE A 140 42.26 -9.45 2.25
CA PHE A 140 43.14 -8.38 1.77
C PHE A 140 44.60 -8.74 1.98
#